data_3ec7f132ddfb991055410b02b3a8908a
#
_entry.id   3ec7f132ddfb991055410b02b3a8908a
#
_cell.length_a   1.000
_cell.length_b   1.000
_cell.length_c   1.000
_cell.angle_alpha   90.00
_cell.angle_beta   90.00
_cell.angle_gamma   90.00
#
_symmetry.space_group_name_H-M   'P 1'
#
loop_
_entity.id
_entity.type
_entity.pdbx_description
1 polymer ?
#
loop_
_entity_poly.entity_id
_entity_poly.type
_entity_poly.pdbx_seq_one_letter_code
_entity_poly.pdbx_strand_id
1 'polypeptide(L)'
;MDIQLKKGILELVILKFLSSRDYYGYELNKDINEILQLNESTVYALLKKLIEKNLCIQYIKNSDNGPSRKYYQITTLGMQHLKNLEQE
;
A
#
# COMPACT_ATOMS: atom_id res chain seq x y z
N MET A 1 23.73 7.05 10.29
CA MET A 1 23.48 5.62 10.21
C MET A 1 22.59 5.29 9.02
N ASP A 2 23.11 4.47 8.17
CA ASP A 2 22.35 4.06 7.03
C ASP A 2 21.29 3.08 7.48
N ILE A 3 20.07 3.53 7.48
CA ILE A 3 19.00 2.59 7.68
C ILE A 3 18.69 2.01 6.33
N GLN A 4 19.38 0.96 6.02
CA GLN A 4 19.00 0.20 4.86
C GLN A 4 17.82 -0.63 5.28
N LEU A 5 16.64 -0.17 4.88
CA LEU A 5 15.46 -0.94 5.11
C LEU A 5 15.61 -2.24 4.35
N LYS A 6 15.39 -3.33 5.05
CA LYS A 6 15.43 -4.62 4.40
C LYS A 6 14.46 -4.64 3.24
N LYS A 7 14.83 -5.33 2.19
CA LYS A 7 13.96 -5.52 1.04
C LYS A 7 12.62 -6.06 1.54
N GLY A 8 11.56 -5.42 1.16
CA GLY A 8 10.23 -5.83 1.55
C GLY A 8 9.62 -5.09 2.72
N ILE A 9 10.40 -4.30 3.45
CA ILE A 9 9.87 -3.54 4.58
C ILE A 9 8.80 -2.54 4.13
N LEU A 10 9.04 -1.84 3.03
CA LEU A 10 8.07 -0.87 2.54
C LEU A 10 6.82 -1.55 1.99
N GLU A 11 7.00 -2.71 1.35
CA GLU A 11 5.86 -3.51 0.93
C GLU A 11 5.04 -3.96 2.13
N LEU A 12 5.73 -4.39 3.19
CA LEU A 12 5.09 -4.81 4.43
C LEU A 12 4.24 -3.69 5.01
N VAL A 13 4.80 -2.49 5.07
CA VAL A 13 4.09 -1.34 5.63
C VAL A 13 2.81 -1.07 4.84
N ILE A 14 2.92 -1.04 3.52
CA ILE A 14 1.75 -0.77 2.68
C ILE A 14 0.70 -1.87 2.83
N LEU A 15 1.13 -3.13 2.80
CA LEU A 15 0.20 -4.25 2.95
C LEU A 15 -0.47 -4.22 4.33
N LYS A 16 0.26 -3.82 5.35
CA LYS A 16 -0.29 -3.74 6.69
C LYS A 16 -1.42 -2.70 6.76
N PHE A 17 -1.22 -1.55 6.14
CA PHE A 17 -2.27 -0.55 6.06
C PHE A 17 -3.48 -1.11 5.32
N LEU A 18 -3.23 -1.75 4.17
CA LEU A 18 -4.32 -2.27 3.34
C LEU A 18 -5.02 -3.46 3.99
N SER A 19 -4.37 -4.13 4.94
CA SER A 19 -5.00 -5.26 5.63
C SER A 19 -6.12 -4.80 6.56
N SER A 20 -6.11 -3.55 6.99
CA SER A 20 -7.14 -3.02 7.87
C SER A 20 -8.36 -2.51 7.11
N ARG A 21 -8.15 -1.97 5.93
CA ARG A 21 -9.23 -1.50 5.07
C ARG A 21 -8.69 -1.12 3.71
N ASP A 22 -9.58 -0.91 2.75
CA ASP A 22 -9.19 -0.34 1.46
C ASP A 22 -8.81 1.12 1.66
N TYR A 23 -7.87 1.59 0.86
CA TYR A 23 -7.41 2.95 0.93
C TYR A 23 -7.47 3.64 -0.41
N TYR A 24 -7.93 4.86 -0.39
CA TYR A 24 -7.74 5.81 -1.47
C TYR A 24 -6.25 6.20 -1.47
N GLY A 25 -5.63 6.27 -2.64
CA GLY A 25 -4.18 6.47 -2.72
C GLY A 25 -3.65 7.67 -1.95
N TYR A 26 -4.34 8.80 -2.01
CA TYR A 26 -3.94 9.99 -1.28
C TYR A 26 -3.95 9.75 0.23
N GLU A 27 -4.99 9.09 0.74
CA GLU A 27 -5.08 8.77 2.17
C GLU A 27 -3.97 7.85 2.61
N LEU A 28 -3.67 6.85 1.80
CA LEU A 28 -2.61 5.91 2.10
C LEU A 28 -1.27 6.63 2.21
N ASN A 29 -1.00 7.49 1.24
CA ASN A 29 0.24 8.26 1.25
C ASN A 29 0.32 9.15 2.48
N LYS A 30 -0.77 9.79 2.84
CA LYS A 30 -0.83 10.66 4.00
C LYS A 30 -0.57 9.88 5.29
N ASP A 31 -1.25 8.74 5.46
CA ASP A 31 -1.12 7.96 6.67
C ASP A 31 0.28 7.35 6.80
N ILE A 32 0.84 6.87 5.70
CA ILE A 32 2.20 6.33 5.72
C ILE A 32 3.18 7.42 6.13
N ASN A 33 2.99 8.63 5.63
CA ASN A 33 3.90 9.74 5.91
C ASN A 33 3.78 10.29 7.32
N GLU A 34 2.81 9.86 8.08
CA GLU A 34 2.77 10.17 9.51
C GLU A 34 3.77 9.31 10.28
N ILE A 35 4.19 8.22 9.70
CA ILE A 35 5.12 7.27 10.33
C ILE A 35 6.48 7.32 9.67
N LEU A 36 6.50 7.32 8.34
CA LEU A 36 7.71 7.29 7.54
C LEU A 36 7.67 8.47 6.57
N GLN A 37 8.83 9.06 6.32
CA GLN A 37 8.91 10.13 5.34
C GLN A 37 9.26 9.54 3.98
N LEU A 38 8.24 9.32 3.17
CA LEU A 38 8.42 8.79 1.82
C LEU A 38 7.87 9.77 0.82
N ASN A 39 8.52 9.84 -0.34
CA ASN A 39 7.98 10.60 -1.45
C ASN A 39 6.70 9.94 -1.95
N GLU A 40 5.78 10.77 -2.41
CA GLU A 40 4.54 10.29 -2.99
C GLU A 40 4.81 9.32 -4.13
N SER A 41 5.80 9.66 -4.98
CA SER A 41 6.16 8.79 -6.10
C SER A 41 6.63 7.42 -5.64
N THR A 42 7.29 7.34 -4.48
CA THR A 42 7.74 6.06 -3.94
C THR A 42 6.56 5.19 -3.55
N VAL A 43 5.56 5.78 -2.89
CA VAL A 43 4.36 5.05 -2.48
C VAL A 43 3.62 4.50 -3.70
N TYR A 44 3.43 5.33 -4.71
CA TYR A 44 2.72 4.88 -5.92
C TYR A 44 3.51 3.84 -6.70
N ALA A 45 4.85 3.94 -6.72
CA ALA A 45 5.69 2.95 -7.37
C ALA A 45 5.57 1.60 -6.67
N LEU A 46 5.51 1.61 -5.33
CA LEU A 46 5.34 0.39 -4.57
C LEU A 46 3.97 -0.23 -4.78
N LEU A 47 2.94 0.61 -4.84
CA LEU A 47 1.58 0.12 -5.13
C LEU A 47 1.52 -0.55 -6.50
N LYS A 48 2.16 0.05 -7.49
CA LYS A 48 2.22 -0.53 -8.82
C LYS A 48 2.88 -1.89 -8.79
N LYS A 49 3.98 -2.01 -8.06
CA LYS A 49 4.68 -3.28 -7.91
C LYS A 49 3.80 -4.34 -7.26
N LEU A 50 3.08 -3.94 -6.22
CA LEU A 50 2.20 -4.88 -5.52
C LEU A 50 1.08 -5.36 -6.45
N ILE A 51 0.56 -4.48 -7.28
CA ILE A 51 -0.45 -4.86 -8.26
C ILE A 51 0.15 -5.85 -9.27
N GLU A 52 1.35 -5.59 -9.75
CA GLU A 52 2.01 -6.48 -10.70
C GLU A 52 2.25 -7.87 -10.13
N LYS A 53 2.44 -7.94 -8.82
CA LYS A 53 2.62 -9.21 -8.11
C LYS A 53 1.32 -9.84 -7.65
N ASN A 54 0.21 -9.23 -7.97
CA ASN A 54 -1.13 -9.68 -7.57
C ASN A 54 -1.34 -9.67 -6.05
N LEU A 55 -0.61 -8.82 -5.35
CA LEU A 55 -0.74 -8.69 -3.90
C LEU A 55 -1.79 -7.67 -3.51
N CYS A 56 -2.14 -6.79 -4.44
CA CYS A 56 -3.28 -5.90 -4.27
C CYS A 56 -3.91 -5.60 -5.63
N ILE A 57 -5.10 -5.06 -5.59
CA ILE A 57 -5.81 -4.60 -6.78
C ILE A 57 -6.14 -3.13 -6.60
N GLN A 58 -6.45 -2.48 -7.70
CA GLN A 58 -6.99 -1.12 -7.64
C GLN A 58 -8.35 -1.10 -8.29
N TYR A 59 -9.21 -0.24 -7.78
CA TYR A 59 -10.52 -0.05 -8.38
C TYR A 59 -10.90 1.42 -8.25
N ILE A 60 -11.86 1.84 -9.05
CA ILE A 60 -12.31 3.22 -9.06
C ILE A 60 -13.64 3.30 -8.33
N LYS A 61 -13.71 4.25 -7.41
CA LYS A 61 -14.94 4.51 -6.68
C LYS A 61 -15.41 5.91 -7.02
N ASN A 62 -16.62 6.01 -7.48
CA ASN A 62 -17.21 7.31 -7.78
C ASN A 62 -17.77 7.93 -6.51
N SER A 63 -17.55 9.23 -6.34
CA SER A 63 -18.15 9.94 -5.24
C SER A 63 -19.32 10.74 -5.78
N ASP A 64 -20.33 10.95 -4.92
CA ASP A 64 -21.55 11.63 -5.33
C ASP A 64 -21.32 13.08 -5.74
N ASN A 65 -20.36 13.74 -5.11
CA ASN A 65 -20.13 15.17 -5.29
C ASN A 65 -18.70 15.50 -5.65
N GLY A 66 -17.98 14.58 -6.29
CA GLY A 66 -16.59 14.85 -6.61
C GLY A 66 -16.04 13.91 -7.64
N PRO A 67 -14.76 14.05 -7.95
CA PRO A 67 -14.13 13.18 -8.92
C PRO A 67 -14.05 11.75 -8.43
N SER A 68 -13.99 10.83 -9.36
CA SER A 68 -13.77 9.44 -9.01
C SER A 68 -12.37 9.28 -8.42
N ARG A 69 -12.20 8.29 -7.55
CA ARG A 69 -10.96 8.06 -6.83
C ARG A 69 -10.50 6.63 -6.99
N LYS A 70 -9.20 6.46 -7.08
CA LYS A 70 -8.59 5.13 -7.13
C LYS A 70 -8.40 4.61 -5.72
N TYR A 71 -8.97 3.44 -5.47
CA TYR A 71 -8.81 2.74 -4.21
C TYR A 71 -7.95 1.52 -4.41
N TYR A 72 -7.28 1.10 -3.36
CA TYR A 72 -6.42 -0.06 -3.36
C TYR A 72 -6.90 -1.04 -2.30
N GLN A 73 -6.87 -2.31 -2.66
CA GLN A 73 -7.37 -3.38 -1.79
C GLN A 73 -6.38 -4.53 -1.79
N ILE A 74 -6.08 -5.05 -0.61
CA ILE A 74 -5.20 -6.21 -0.51
C ILE A 74 -5.94 -7.44 -1.01
N THR A 75 -5.22 -8.35 -1.67
CA THR A 75 -5.78 -9.61 -2.14
C THR A 75 -5.56 -10.69 -1.09
N THR A 76 -6.17 -11.87 -1.30
CA THR A 76 -5.91 -13.02 -0.46
C THR A 76 -4.42 -13.38 -0.50
N LEU A 77 -3.83 -13.33 -1.69
CA LEU A 77 -2.40 -13.57 -1.83
C LEU A 77 -1.59 -12.53 -1.07
N GLY A 78 -2.05 -11.27 -1.12
CA GLY A 78 -1.40 -10.19 -0.37
C GLY A 78 -1.43 -10.42 1.13
N MET A 79 -2.56 -10.88 1.65
CA MET A 79 -2.68 -11.20 3.08
C MET A 79 -1.73 -12.32 3.48
N GLN A 80 -1.62 -13.33 2.64
CA GLN A 80 -0.72 -14.44 2.89
C GLN A 80 0.73 -13.98 2.86
N HIS A 81 1.07 -13.15 1.89
CA HIS A 81 2.41 -12.59 1.78
C HIS A 81 2.75 -11.75 3.00
N LEU A 82 1.80 -10.95 3.46
CA LEU A 82 1.97 -10.14 4.66
C LEU A 82 2.29 -10.99 5.87
N LYS A 83 1.55 -12.08 6.06
CA LYS A 83 1.79 -13.00 7.16
C LYS A 83 3.19 -13.60 7.08
N ASN A 84 3.63 -13.95 5.89
CA ASN A 84 4.97 -14.52 5.70
C ASN A 84 6.04 -13.50 6.06
N LEU A 85 5.86 -12.24 5.67
CA LEU A 85 6.82 -11.20 6.00
C LEU A 85 6.87 -10.92 7.49
N GLU A 86 5.73 -10.99 8.16
CA GLU A 86 5.66 -10.73 9.60
C GLU A 86 6.30 -11.81 10.44
N GLN A 87 6.48 -13.00 9.87
CA GLN A 87 7.09 -14.11 10.57
C GLN A 87 8.61 -14.17 10.44
N GLU A 88 9.19 -13.34 9.61
CA GLU A 88 10.65 -13.36 9.39
C GLU A 88 11.39 -12.50 10.41
#